data_894d431ed4513cb9fa53f090935e5b05
#
_entry.id   894d431ed4513cb9fa53f090935e5b05
#
_cell.length_a   1.000
_cell.length_b   1.000
_cell.length_c   1.000
_cell.angle_alpha   90.00
_cell.angle_beta   90.00
_cell.angle_gamma   90.00
#
_symmetry.space_group_name_H-M   'P 1'
#
loop_
_entity.id
_entity.type
_entity.pdbx_description
1 polymer ?
#
loop_
_entity_poly.entity_id
_entity_poly.type
_entity_poly.pdbx_seq_one_letter_code
_entity_poly.pdbx_strand_id
1 'polypeptide(L)'
;PTFDNPYTSDFSVESAVVRQPDLIIFDIGLLSKLKDSGVLTQLEKVGIPVLIIDFRQQPLTNTVASMALLGKVFDEQPNADAFIRFYQQRLELVRQRVATLKPEQRPSVFIERSAGIKGEQCCNTFGKGSFGQFIDTAGGDNIGSKLFSDMGGEVNVEQVIASNPDFYLLTGADWSRGHRGTLAVPLGYTTDMATSQKKLAHLLDRTGINVLKAVKEKRVMAIYHQFYDTPLNFIAVEAIAKFLHPALFKDIDPQADIESVHQKFTALDYSGVFWLTPQ
;
A
#
# COMPACT_ATOMS: atom_id res chain seq x y z
N PRO A 1 -19.96 -0.63 16.33
CA PRO A 1 -20.65 -1.47 15.36
C PRO A 1 -19.91 -1.44 14.03
N THR A 2 -19.63 -2.61 13.46
CA THR A 2 -18.95 -2.74 12.18
C THR A 2 -19.93 -3.22 11.12
N PHE A 3 -19.75 -2.78 9.86
CA PHE A 3 -20.34 -3.42 8.71
C PHE A 3 -19.47 -4.61 8.28
N ASP A 4 -20.05 -5.58 7.59
CA ASP A 4 -19.28 -6.61 6.91
C ASP A 4 -18.39 -5.97 5.84
N ASN A 5 -17.27 -6.64 5.54
CA ASN A 5 -16.35 -6.14 4.52
C ASN A 5 -16.98 -6.27 3.12
N PRO A 6 -17.34 -5.18 2.43
CA PRO A 6 -18.04 -5.24 1.15
C PRO A 6 -17.19 -5.80 -0.01
N TYR A 7 -15.88 -6.03 0.18
CA TYR A 7 -15.06 -6.78 -0.76
C TYR A 7 -15.30 -8.30 -0.69
N THR A 8 -15.75 -8.81 0.45
CA THR A 8 -15.93 -10.25 0.70
C THR A 8 -17.38 -10.66 0.90
N SER A 9 -18.27 -9.71 1.17
CA SER A 9 -19.71 -9.90 1.39
C SER A 9 -20.52 -8.84 0.65
N ASP A 10 -21.85 -8.97 0.67
CA ASP A 10 -22.73 -7.93 0.14
C ASP A 10 -22.97 -6.85 1.19
N PHE A 11 -23.03 -5.60 0.75
CA PHE A 11 -23.36 -4.48 1.61
C PHE A 11 -24.88 -4.47 1.90
N SER A 12 -25.24 -4.49 3.20
CA SER A 12 -26.63 -4.44 3.62
C SER A 12 -27.11 -3.00 3.79
N VAL A 13 -28.02 -2.57 2.92
CA VAL A 13 -28.68 -1.26 3.01
C VAL A 13 -29.56 -1.18 4.24
N GLU A 14 -30.26 -2.28 4.61
CA GLU A 14 -31.08 -2.35 5.82
C GLU A 14 -30.25 -2.08 7.08
N SER A 15 -29.08 -2.67 7.15
CA SER A 15 -28.12 -2.40 8.25
C SER A 15 -27.68 -0.93 8.28
N ALA A 16 -27.52 -0.28 7.16
CA ALA A 16 -27.19 1.14 7.06
C ALA A 16 -28.37 2.00 7.56
N VAL A 17 -29.60 1.70 7.11
CA VAL A 17 -30.82 2.42 7.55
C VAL A 17 -31.00 2.35 9.06
N VAL A 18 -30.80 1.17 9.67
CA VAL A 18 -30.90 1.01 11.14
C VAL A 18 -29.85 1.86 11.88
N ARG A 19 -28.66 2.05 11.31
CA ARG A 19 -27.57 2.83 11.93
C ARG A 19 -27.65 4.32 11.67
N GLN A 20 -28.45 4.76 10.71
CA GLN A 20 -28.67 6.15 10.32
C GLN A 20 -27.35 6.98 10.18
N PRO A 21 -26.39 6.55 9.37
CA PRO A 21 -25.17 7.32 9.16
C PRO A 21 -25.47 8.61 8.39
N ASP A 22 -24.78 9.69 8.76
CA ASP A 22 -24.85 10.96 8.03
C ASP A 22 -24.18 10.87 6.65
N LEU A 23 -23.23 9.94 6.49
CA LEU A 23 -22.47 9.71 5.26
C LEU A 23 -21.91 8.29 5.23
N ILE A 24 -21.89 7.67 4.06
CA ILE A 24 -21.14 6.43 3.81
C ILE A 24 -20.01 6.73 2.83
N ILE A 25 -18.79 6.32 3.18
CA ILE A 25 -17.61 6.46 2.34
C ILE A 25 -17.22 5.07 1.82
N PHE A 26 -17.13 4.92 0.50
CA PHE A 26 -16.65 3.71 -0.14
C PHE A 26 -15.37 3.96 -0.93
N ASP A 27 -14.54 2.91 -1.03
CA ASP A 27 -13.43 2.86 -1.95
C ASP A 27 -13.93 2.68 -3.40
N ILE A 28 -13.27 3.34 -4.36
CA ILE A 28 -13.62 3.28 -5.79
C ILE A 28 -13.63 1.86 -6.35
N GLY A 29 -12.83 0.95 -5.79
CA GLY A 29 -12.80 -0.46 -6.19
C GLY A 29 -14.12 -1.20 -5.99
N LEU A 30 -15.03 -0.64 -5.18
CA LEU A 30 -16.38 -1.18 -4.97
C LEU A 30 -17.40 -0.59 -5.93
N LEU A 31 -17.08 0.45 -6.69
CA LEU A 31 -18.06 1.24 -7.45
C LEU A 31 -18.89 0.40 -8.43
N SER A 32 -18.25 -0.49 -9.21
CA SER A 32 -19.00 -1.38 -10.12
C SER A 32 -19.94 -2.30 -9.34
N LYS A 33 -19.45 -3.00 -8.32
CA LYS A 33 -20.26 -3.90 -7.49
C LYS A 33 -21.46 -3.16 -6.88
N LEU A 34 -21.25 -1.96 -6.33
CA LEU A 34 -22.31 -1.15 -5.72
C LEU A 34 -23.34 -0.66 -6.73
N LYS A 35 -22.94 -0.36 -7.97
CA LYS A 35 -23.85 -0.01 -9.07
C LYS A 35 -24.65 -1.22 -9.52
N ASP A 36 -23.99 -2.33 -9.81
CA ASP A 36 -24.58 -3.54 -10.36
C ASP A 36 -25.58 -4.18 -9.39
N SER A 37 -25.30 -4.12 -8.08
CA SER A 37 -26.21 -4.57 -7.01
C SER A 37 -27.35 -3.61 -6.69
N GLY A 38 -27.35 -2.39 -7.27
CA GLY A 38 -28.35 -1.35 -6.99
C GLY A 38 -28.22 -0.68 -5.61
N VAL A 39 -27.17 -0.96 -4.85
CA VAL A 39 -26.95 -0.41 -3.49
C VAL A 39 -26.93 1.12 -3.51
N LEU A 40 -26.25 1.75 -4.48
CA LEU A 40 -26.20 3.22 -4.56
C LEU A 40 -27.59 3.83 -4.74
N THR A 41 -28.42 3.26 -5.62
CA THR A 41 -29.80 3.71 -5.84
C THR A 41 -30.68 3.51 -4.61
N GLN A 42 -30.46 2.42 -3.86
CA GLN A 42 -31.22 2.17 -2.62
C GLN A 42 -30.84 3.15 -1.51
N LEU A 43 -29.53 3.45 -1.34
CA LEU A 43 -29.04 4.43 -0.37
C LEU A 43 -29.58 5.85 -0.68
N GLU A 44 -29.58 6.23 -1.97
CA GLU A 44 -30.15 7.50 -2.42
C GLU A 44 -31.64 7.63 -2.08
N LYS A 45 -32.43 6.56 -2.32
CA LYS A 45 -33.87 6.54 -2.00
C LYS A 45 -34.18 6.72 -0.52
N VAL A 46 -33.31 6.25 0.36
CA VAL A 46 -33.46 6.40 1.83
C VAL A 46 -32.76 7.64 2.37
N GLY A 47 -32.20 8.50 1.49
CA GLY A 47 -31.59 9.76 1.87
C GLY A 47 -30.21 9.66 2.53
N ILE A 48 -29.51 8.53 2.39
CA ILE A 48 -28.16 8.35 2.92
C ILE A 48 -27.14 8.74 1.84
N PRO A 49 -26.39 9.84 2.03
CA PRO A 49 -25.38 10.28 1.05
C PRO A 49 -24.19 9.31 0.98
N VAL A 50 -23.61 9.20 -0.22
CA VAL A 50 -22.46 8.34 -0.48
C VAL A 50 -21.32 9.16 -1.07
N LEU A 51 -20.11 8.94 -0.55
CA LEU A 51 -18.87 9.47 -1.06
C LEU A 51 -18.00 8.33 -1.59
N ILE A 52 -17.43 8.50 -2.79
CA ILE A 52 -16.46 7.55 -3.37
C ILE A 52 -15.09 8.21 -3.38
N ILE A 53 -14.11 7.55 -2.78
CA ILE A 53 -12.70 8.00 -2.74
C ILE A 53 -11.77 6.91 -3.28
N ASP A 54 -10.55 7.31 -3.65
CA ASP A 54 -9.52 6.38 -4.12
C ASP A 54 -8.16 6.67 -3.47
N PHE A 55 -7.77 5.79 -2.56
CA PHE A 55 -6.39 5.68 -2.09
C PHE A 55 -5.74 4.37 -2.54
N ARG A 56 -6.44 3.55 -3.35
CA ARG A 56 -6.12 2.15 -3.58
C ARG A 56 -5.78 1.80 -5.03
N GLN A 57 -6.62 2.15 -6.00
CA GLN A 57 -6.42 1.73 -7.40
C GLN A 57 -5.40 2.60 -8.11
N GLN A 58 -5.56 3.91 -8.02
CA GLN A 58 -4.67 4.91 -8.59
C GLN A 58 -4.21 5.91 -7.50
N PRO A 59 -3.53 5.41 -6.44
CA PRO A 59 -3.28 6.20 -5.23
C PRO A 59 -2.51 7.50 -5.53
N LEU A 60 -1.45 7.44 -6.34
CA LEU A 60 -0.63 8.62 -6.62
C LEU A 60 -1.30 9.65 -7.54
N THR A 61 -2.41 9.28 -8.19
CA THR A 61 -3.22 10.16 -9.02
C THR A 61 -4.37 10.76 -8.22
N ASN A 62 -5.06 9.94 -7.41
CA ASN A 62 -6.35 10.28 -6.84
C ASN A 62 -6.31 10.69 -5.36
N THR A 63 -5.18 10.51 -4.66
CA THR A 63 -5.06 10.90 -3.23
C THR A 63 -5.35 12.39 -3.02
N VAL A 64 -4.81 13.27 -3.87
CA VAL A 64 -5.04 14.72 -3.73
C VAL A 64 -6.52 15.06 -3.88
N ALA A 65 -7.19 14.53 -4.91
CA ALA A 65 -8.61 14.77 -5.13
C ALA A 65 -9.48 14.21 -4.00
N SER A 66 -9.16 12.99 -3.52
CA SER A 66 -9.85 12.35 -2.40
C SER A 66 -9.70 13.15 -1.10
N MET A 67 -8.49 13.63 -0.79
CA MET A 67 -8.24 14.47 0.39
C MET A 67 -8.95 15.83 0.31
N ALA A 68 -8.92 16.48 -0.86
CA ALA A 68 -9.63 17.74 -1.07
C ALA A 68 -11.16 17.58 -0.90
N LEU A 69 -11.70 16.46 -1.37
CA LEU A 69 -13.12 16.14 -1.23
C LEU A 69 -13.49 15.89 0.24
N LEU A 70 -12.68 15.10 0.97
CA LEU A 70 -12.84 14.88 2.41
C LEU A 70 -12.78 16.20 3.19
N GLY A 71 -11.81 17.07 2.88
CA GLY A 71 -11.71 18.41 3.48
C GLY A 71 -12.99 19.23 3.32
N LYS A 72 -13.62 19.20 2.15
CA LYS A 72 -14.91 19.88 1.90
C LYS A 72 -16.07 19.27 2.66
N VAL A 73 -16.17 17.94 2.65
CA VAL A 73 -17.27 17.20 3.29
C VAL A 73 -17.27 17.37 4.79
N PHE A 74 -16.10 17.43 5.41
CA PHE A 74 -15.96 17.56 6.87
C PHE A 74 -15.68 19.01 7.35
N ASP A 75 -15.74 20.00 6.44
CA ASP A 75 -15.43 21.41 6.73
C ASP A 75 -14.00 21.61 7.29
N GLU A 76 -13.05 20.83 6.77
CA GLU A 76 -11.64 20.76 7.18
C GLU A 76 -10.69 21.14 6.03
N GLN A 77 -11.11 22.02 5.10
CA GLN A 77 -10.31 22.41 3.94
C GLN A 77 -8.92 22.91 4.30
N PRO A 78 -8.70 23.76 5.33
CA PRO A 78 -7.36 24.24 5.67
C PRO A 78 -6.40 23.11 6.02
N ASN A 79 -6.86 22.09 6.76
CA ASN A 79 -6.10 20.92 7.16
C ASN A 79 -5.82 20.01 5.95
N ALA A 80 -6.84 19.77 5.12
CA ALA A 80 -6.69 19.02 3.88
C ALA A 80 -5.68 19.68 2.92
N ASP A 81 -5.76 21.01 2.74
CA ASP A 81 -4.85 21.76 1.89
C ASP A 81 -3.41 21.74 2.42
N ALA A 82 -3.22 21.82 3.73
CA ALA A 82 -1.91 21.71 4.36
C ALA A 82 -1.29 20.33 4.13
N PHE A 83 -2.08 19.26 4.32
CA PHE A 83 -1.65 17.89 4.01
C PHE A 83 -1.34 17.71 2.52
N ILE A 84 -2.21 18.19 1.62
CA ILE A 84 -2.02 18.08 0.17
C ILE A 84 -0.72 18.75 -0.26
N ARG A 85 -0.42 19.96 0.24
CA ARG A 85 0.85 20.65 -0.06
C ARG A 85 2.05 19.82 0.39
N PHE A 86 2.01 19.28 1.61
CA PHE A 86 3.07 18.42 2.13
C PHE A 86 3.25 17.16 1.27
N TYR A 87 2.17 16.45 1.01
CA TYR A 87 2.13 15.26 0.13
C TYR A 87 2.75 15.52 -1.25
N GLN A 88 2.29 16.60 -1.91
CA GLN A 88 2.77 16.96 -3.25
C GLN A 88 4.25 17.32 -3.25
N GLN A 89 4.70 18.08 -2.26
CA GLN A 89 6.10 18.47 -2.13
C GLN A 89 7.02 17.25 -1.99
N ARG A 90 6.63 16.29 -1.15
CA ARG A 90 7.43 15.07 -0.92
C ARG A 90 7.46 14.18 -2.17
N LEU A 91 6.32 13.96 -2.78
CA LEU A 91 6.23 13.12 -3.96
C LEU A 91 6.96 13.73 -5.17
N GLU A 92 6.85 15.05 -5.36
CA GLU A 92 7.53 15.77 -6.44
C GLU A 92 9.05 15.71 -6.28
N LEU A 93 9.56 15.81 -5.04
CA LEU A 93 10.98 15.65 -4.76
C LEU A 93 11.52 14.28 -5.23
N VAL A 94 10.77 13.21 -4.99
CA VAL A 94 11.13 11.87 -5.48
C VAL A 94 11.10 11.84 -7.00
N ARG A 95 10.02 12.35 -7.64
CA ARG A 95 9.87 12.36 -9.10
C ARG A 95 11.00 13.10 -9.80
N GLN A 96 11.37 14.27 -9.31
CA GLN A 96 12.45 15.09 -9.89
C GLN A 96 13.80 14.36 -9.86
N ARG A 97 14.12 13.68 -8.77
CA ARG A 97 15.34 12.91 -8.65
C ARG A 97 15.34 11.68 -9.54
N VAL A 98 14.23 10.91 -9.53
CA VAL A 98 14.08 9.74 -10.39
C VAL A 98 14.13 10.11 -11.89
N ALA A 99 13.67 11.29 -12.27
CA ALA A 99 13.76 11.78 -13.65
C ALA A 99 15.21 11.94 -14.15
N THR A 100 16.20 12.01 -13.26
CA THR A 100 17.63 12.04 -13.64
C THR A 100 18.22 10.67 -13.96
N LEU A 101 17.50 9.58 -13.61
CA LEU A 101 17.95 8.21 -13.86
C LEU A 101 17.73 7.84 -15.33
N LYS A 102 18.74 7.22 -15.91
CA LYS A 102 18.61 6.56 -17.21
C LYS A 102 17.88 5.22 -17.04
N PRO A 103 17.27 4.68 -18.11
CA PRO A 103 16.54 3.39 -18.04
C PRO A 103 17.37 2.25 -17.43
N GLU A 104 18.66 2.14 -17.79
CA GLU A 104 19.58 1.11 -17.29
C GLU A 104 19.97 1.26 -15.82
N GLN A 105 19.67 2.40 -15.22
CA GLN A 105 19.87 2.65 -13.79
C GLN A 105 18.66 2.31 -12.92
N ARG A 106 17.56 1.88 -13.54
CA ARG A 106 16.36 1.43 -12.86
C ARG A 106 16.44 -0.06 -12.58
N PRO A 107 16.65 -0.48 -11.33
CA PRO A 107 16.76 -1.90 -10.99
C PRO A 107 15.43 -2.61 -11.17
N SER A 108 15.50 -3.89 -11.58
CA SER A 108 14.34 -4.76 -11.62
C SER A 108 13.86 -5.11 -10.21
N VAL A 109 12.54 -4.98 -9.99
CA VAL A 109 11.92 -5.20 -8.68
C VAL A 109 10.79 -6.20 -8.81
N PHE A 110 10.81 -7.25 -8.00
CA PHE A 110 9.63 -8.08 -7.78
C PHE A 110 9.03 -7.75 -6.40
N ILE A 111 7.72 -7.50 -6.36
CA ILE A 111 7.00 -7.27 -5.10
C ILE A 111 5.99 -8.38 -4.85
N GLU A 112 6.17 -9.12 -3.76
CA GLU A 112 5.20 -10.12 -3.32
C GLU A 112 4.10 -9.46 -2.48
N ARG A 113 2.88 -9.53 -2.99
CA ARG A 113 1.69 -8.99 -2.33
C ARG A 113 1.24 -9.93 -1.21
N SER A 114 1.08 -9.40 0.00
CA SER A 114 0.56 -10.13 1.17
C SER A 114 1.34 -11.44 1.44
N ALA A 115 2.68 -11.36 1.38
CA ALA A 115 3.55 -12.51 1.57
C ALA A 115 3.26 -13.23 2.88
N GLY A 116 3.12 -14.55 2.81
CA GLY A 116 2.88 -15.40 3.98
C GLY A 116 1.45 -15.39 4.53
N ILE A 117 0.51 -14.64 3.96
CA ILE A 117 -0.90 -14.64 4.43
C ILE A 117 -1.57 -16.01 4.24
N LYS A 118 -1.24 -16.70 3.16
CA LYS A 118 -1.70 -18.06 2.84
C LYS A 118 -0.66 -19.13 3.19
N GLY A 119 0.23 -18.88 4.16
CA GLY A 119 1.31 -19.80 4.55
C GLY A 119 2.52 -19.70 3.64
N GLU A 120 3.11 -20.83 3.29
CA GLU A 120 4.36 -20.94 2.51
C GLU A 120 4.18 -20.62 1.01
N GLN A 121 2.94 -20.58 0.53
CA GLN A 121 2.67 -20.41 -0.90
C GLN A 121 3.14 -19.03 -1.39
N CYS A 122 3.81 -19.01 -2.51
CA CYS A 122 4.21 -17.84 -3.30
C CYS A 122 3.62 -17.99 -4.71
N CYS A 123 3.28 -16.96 -5.46
CA CYS A 123 3.38 -15.53 -5.17
C CYS A 123 2.15 -14.81 -5.74
N ASN A 124 1.74 -13.76 -5.09
CA ASN A 124 0.89 -12.75 -5.71
C ASN A 124 1.73 -11.49 -5.91
N THR A 125 1.48 -10.71 -6.97
CA THR A 125 2.22 -9.48 -7.22
C THR A 125 1.30 -8.32 -7.58
N PHE A 126 1.82 -7.10 -7.49
CA PHE A 126 1.15 -5.91 -7.97
C PHE A 126 1.53 -5.63 -9.43
N GLY A 127 0.52 -5.33 -10.27
CA GLY A 127 0.68 -4.88 -11.65
C GLY A 127 0.98 -3.39 -11.75
N LYS A 128 0.34 -2.68 -12.69
CA LYS A 128 0.52 -1.23 -12.90
C LYS A 128 -0.18 -0.36 -11.85
N GLY A 129 -1.15 -0.90 -11.10
CA GLY A 129 -1.84 -0.19 -10.02
C GLY A 129 -1.12 -0.30 -8.67
N SER A 130 -1.57 0.50 -7.69
CA SER A 130 -1.16 0.38 -6.30
C SER A 130 0.37 0.43 -6.09
N PHE A 131 0.97 -0.55 -5.43
CA PHE A 131 2.42 -0.62 -5.21
C PHE A 131 3.25 -0.66 -6.50
N GLY A 132 2.67 -1.09 -7.64
CA GLY A 132 3.38 -0.97 -8.93
C GLY A 132 3.69 0.49 -9.25
N GLN A 133 2.73 1.40 -9.06
CA GLN A 133 2.97 2.85 -9.22
C GLN A 133 4.04 3.38 -8.24
N PHE A 134 4.09 2.84 -7.01
CA PHE A 134 5.10 3.26 -6.03
C PHE A 134 6.50 2.89 -6.48
N ILE A 135 6.68 1.64 -6.96
CA ILE A 135 7.97 1.15 -7.47
C ILE A 135 8.41 1.97 -8.69
N ASP A 136 7.53 2.18 -9.66
CA ASP A 136 7.84 2.92 -10.89
C ASP A 136 8.18 4.39 -10.58
N THR A 137 7.44 5.01 -9.65
CA THR A 137 7.70 6.39 -9.19
C THR A 137 8.99 6.49 -8.38
N ALA A 138 9.32 5.45 -7.61
CA ALA A 138 10.56 5.35 -6.84
C ALA A 138 11.80 5.03 -7.69
N GLY A 139 11.65 4.87 -9.00
CA GLY A 139 12.74 4.62 -9.93
C GLY A 139 13.11 3.16 -10.10
N GLY A 140 12.25 2.23 -9.70
CA GLY A 140 12.37 0.81 -10.02
C GLY A 140 11.73 0.46 -11.36
N ASP A 141 11.96 -0.78 -11.82
CA ASP A 141 11.29 -1.42 -12.94
C ASP A 141 10.47 -2.58 -12.39
N ASN A 142 9.16 -2.37 -12.18
CA ASN A 142 8.29 -3.37 -11.58
C ASN A 142 8.03 -4.52 -12.55
N ILE A 143 8.50 -5.73 -12.21
CA ILE A 143 8.28 -6.95 -13.01
C ILE A 143 6.79 -7.24 -13.17
N GLY A 144 6.00 -7.05 -12.10
CA GLY A 144 4.56 -7.28 -12.14
C GLY A 144 3.82 -6.38 -13.13
N SER A 145 4.30 -5.16 -13.39
CA SER A 145 3.71 -4.23 -14.38
C SER A 145 3.84 -4.73 -15.82
N LYS A 146 4.77 -5.66 -16.08
CA LYS A 146 4.92 -6.32 -17.39
C LYS A 146 3.95 -7.48 -17.57
N LEU A 147 3.43 -8.02 -16.46
CA LEU A 147 2.53 -9.17 -16.45
C LEU A 147 1.05 -8.76 -16.33
N PHE A 148 0.77 -7.67 -15.60
CA PHE A 148 -0.58 -7.23 -15.29
C PHE A 148 -0.74 -5.73 -15.54
N SER A 149 -1.80 -5.38 -16.29
CA SER A 149 -2.14 -3.98 -16.62
C SER A 149 -2.93 -3.27 -15.51
N ASP A 150 -3.40 -4.00 -14.51
CA ASP A 150 -4.26 -3.55 -13.42
C ASP A 150 -3.61 -3.72 -12.03
N MET A 151 -4.39 -4.12 -11.04
CA MET A 151 -3.94 -4.30 -9.65
C MET A 151 -2.92 -5.43 -9.46
N GLY A 152 -2.84 -6.39 -10.39
CA GLY A 152 -1.94 -7.53 -10.30
C GLY A 152 -2.64 -8.88 -10.20
N GLY A 153 -1.86 -9.94 -9.93
CA GLY A 153 -2.38 -11.31 -9.93
C GLY A 153 -1.39 -12.33 -9.40
N GLU A 154 -1.74 -13.60 -9.59
CA GLU A 154 -0.90 -14.73 -9.21
C GLU A 154 0.22 -14.97 -10.23
N VAL A 155 1.41 -15.26 -9.72
CA VAL A 155 2.62 -15.61 -10.48
C VAL A 155 3.21 -16.84 -9.82
N ASN A 156 3.61 -17.85 -10.60
CA ASN A 156 4.29 -19.00 -10.01
C ASN A 156 5.74 -18.67 -9.61
N VAL A 157 6.28 -19.42 -8.67
CA VAL A 157 7.63 -19.17 -8.10
C VAL A 157 8.73 -19.35 -9.16
N GLU A 158 8.53 -20.23 -10.13
CA GLU A 158 9.47 -20.46 -11.24
C GLU A 158 9.60 -19.23 -12.13
N GLN A 159 8.52 -18.49 -12.38
CA GLN A 159 8.56 -17.22 -13.11
C GLN A 159 9.32 -16.15 -12.31
N VAL A 160 9.15 -16.12 -10.98
CA VAL A 160 9.91 -15.20 -10.14
C VAL A 160 11.39 -15.53 -10.18
N ILE A 161 11.76 -16.82 -10.07
CA ILE A 161 13.16 -17.29 -10.16
C ILE A 161 13.74 -16.92 -11.53
N ALA A 162 13.00 -17.18 -12.62
CA ALA A 162 13.45 -16.88 -13.98
C ALA A 162 13.64 -15.38 -14.23
N SER A 163 12.83 -14.52 -13.61
CA SER A 163 12.96 -13.06 -13.71
C SER A 163 14.18 -12.52 -12.96
N ASN A 164 14.69 -13.27 -11.98
CA ASN A 164 15.88 -12.98 -11.18
C ASN A 164 15.99 -11.49 -10.78
N PRO A 165 15.05 -10.96 -9.97
CA PRO A 165 14.99 -9.53 -9.68
C PRO A 165 16.24 -9.02 -8.96
N ASP A 166 16.62 -7.76 -9.21
CA ASP A 166 17.70 -7.08 -8.49
C ASP A 166 17.31 -6.78 -7.04
N PHE A 167 16.01 -6.49 -6.80
CA PHE A 167 15.42 -6.23 -5.49
C PHE A 167 14.15 -7.05 -5.31
N TYR A 168 13.96 -7.57 -4.11
CA TYR A 168 12.76 -8.28 -3.70
C TYR A 168 12.05 -7.50 -2.59
N LEU A 169 10.85 -7.05 -2.87
CA LEU A 169 9.97 -6.42 -1.91
C LEU A 169 8.87 -7.40 -1.51
N LEU A 170 8.37 -7.26 -0.30
CA LEU A 170 7.19 -7.98 0.15
C LEU A 170 6.31 -7.09 1.02
N THR A 171 4.99 -7.21 0.86
CA THR A 171 4.07 -6.46 1.70
C THR A 171 3.59 -7.32 2.87
N GLY A 172 3.54 -6.71 4.06
CA GLY A 172 3.08 -7.33 5.29
C GLY A 172 2.20 -6.41 6.12
N ALA A 173 1.43 -7.00 7.01
CA ALA A 173 0.65 -6.30 8.04
C ALA A 173 0.31 -7.25 9.18
N ASP A 174 -0.19 -6.74 10.30
CA ASP A 174 -0.73 -7.56 11.36
C ASP A 174 -2.12 -8.11 10.98
N TRP A 175 -2.13 -9.24 10.31
CA TRP A 175 -3.36 -9.96 9.96
C TRP A 175 -3.72 -11.06 10.97
N SER A 176 -3.08 -11.13 12.12
CA SER A 176 -3.27 -12.19 13.12
C SER A 176 -4.72 -12.36 13.58
N ARG A 177 -5.51 -11.27 13.61
CA ARG A 177 -6.93 -11.29 13.98
C ARG A 177 -7.82 -11.99 12.97
N GLY A 178 -7.52 -11.87 11.66
CA GLY A 178 -8.31 -12.47 10.57
C GLY A 178 -7.74 -13.79 10.05
N HIS A 179 -6.44 -14.01 10.21
CA HIS A 179 -5.71 -15.16 9.67
C HIS A 179 -4.84 -15.79 10.74
N ARG A 180 -5.45 -16.64 11.59
CA ARG A 180 -4.71 -17.36 12.63
C ARG A 180 -3.58 -18.20 12.02
N GLY A 181 -2.38 -18.10 12.61
CA GLY A 181 -1.20 -18.82 12.13
C GLY A 181 -0.55 -18.26 10.88
N THR A 182 -0.94 -17.05 10.43
CA THR A 182 -0.28 -16.40 9.29
C THR A 182 1.23 -16.28 9.47
N LEU A 183 1.97 -16.52 8.39
CA LEU A 183 3.43 -16.33 8.33
C LEU A 183 3.80 -14.90 7.93
N ALA A 184 2.84 -14.07 7.58
CA ALA A 184 3.07 -12.69 7.13
C ALA A 184 3.88 -11.89 8.17
N VAL A 185 4.73 -11.00 7.65
CA VAL A 185 5.48 -10.06 8.49
C VAL A 185 4.50 -9.07 9.10
N PRO A 186 4.36 -8.99 10.43
CA PRO A 186 3.50 -8.02 11.08
C PRO A 186 4.12 -6.62 10.94
N LEU A 187 3.48 -5.77 10.17
CA LEU A 187 3.87 -4.38 9.95
C LEU A 187 2.70 -3.45 10.24
N GLY A 188 3.01 -2.20 10.53
CA GLY A 188 2.07 -1.14 10.87
C GLY A 188 2.07 -0.82 12.36
N TYR A 189 1.01 -0.18 12.80
CA TYR A 189 0.85 0.28 14.19
C TYR A 189 0.92 -0.87 15.19
N THR A 190 1.48 -0.60 16.38
CA THR A 190 1.56 -1.55 17.50
C THR A 190 2.35 -2.83 17.26
N THR A 191 3.10 -2.91 16.17
CA THR A 191 3.99 -4.03 15.86
C THR A 191 5.39 -3.82 16.42
N ASP A 192 6.14 -4.91 16.67
CA ASP A 192 7.51 -4.85 17.20
C ASP A 192 8.53 -5.37 16.19
N MET A 193 9.72 -4.78 16.22
CA MET A 193 10.81 -5.07 15.28
C MET A 193 11.30 -6.52 15.38
N ALA A 194 11.39 -7.09 16.57
CA ALA A 194 11.96 -8.43 16.77
C ALA A 194 11.06 -9.51 16.14
N THR A 195 9.74 -9.40 16.36
CA THR A 195 8.75 -10.29 15.74
C THR A 195 8.75 -10.13 14.22
N SER A 196 8.81 -8.90 13.73
CA SER A 196 8.83 -8.61 12.29
C SER A 196 10.08 -9.18 11.62
N GLN A 197 11.27 -9.02 12.23
CA GLN A 197 12.52 -9.60 11.73
C GLN A 197 12.48 -11.14 11.68
N LYS A 198 11.98 -11.78 12.75
CA LYS A 198 11.85 -13.25 12.80
C LYS A 198 10.94 -13.77 11.68
N LYS A 199 9.80 -13.11 11.45
CA LYS A 199 8.85 -13.49 10.38
C LYS A 199 9.44 -13.23 9.00
N LEU A 200 10.15 -12.11 8.81
CA LEU A 200 10.85 -11.84 7.56
C LEU A 200 11.87 -12.92 7.25
N ALA A 201 12.75 -13.26 8.20
CA ALA A 201 13.74 -14.33 8.02
C ALA A 201 13.11 -15.65 7.59
N HIS A 202 11.98 -16.04 8.22
CA HIS A 202 11.24 -17.25 7.85
C HIS A 202 10.71 -17.19 6.41
N LEU A 203 10.11 -16.06 5.99
CA LEU A 203 9.59 -15.92 4.62
C LEU A 203 10.71 -15.94 3.56
N LEU A 204 11.91 -15.49 3.90
CA LEU A 204 13.06 -15.50 2.98
C LEU A 204 13.68 -16.90 2.84
N ASP A 205 13.45 -17.80 3.80
CA ASP A 205 13.94 -19.19 3.74
C ASP A 205 13.03 -20.12 2.94
N ARG A 206 11.87 -19.64 2.46
CA ARG A 206 10.94 -20.45 1.64
C ARG A 206 11.61 -20.99 0.37
N THR A 207 11.25 -22.22 0.00
CA THR A 207 11.69 -22.85 -1.24
C THR A 207 11.38 -21.96 -2.46
N GLY A 208 12.39 -21.74 -3.30
CA GLY A 208 12.27 -20.86 -4.47
C GLY A 208 12.54 -19.38 -4.19
N ILE A 209 12.29 -18.90 -2.96
CA ILE A 209 12.61 -17.52 -2.56
C ILE A 209 14.07 -17.41 -2.10
N ASN A 210 14.55 -18.38 -1.32
CA ASN A 210 15.91 -18.40 -0.77
C ASN A 210 17.01 -18.49 -1.85
N VAL A 211 16.66 -18.89 -3.08
CA VAL A 211 17.63 -18.97 -4.19
C VAL A 211 17.78 -17.65 -4.96
N LEU A 212 16.87 -16.69 -4.79
CA LEU A 212 16.90 -15.39 -5.47
C LEU A 212 18.19 -14.62 -5.15
N LYS A 213 18.79 -14.01 -6.18
CA LYS A 213 19.94 -13.12 -6.03
C LYS A 213 19.67 -12.01 -5.02
N ALA A 214 18.51 -11.36 -5.13
CA ALA A 214 18.09 -10.30 -4.21
C ALA A 214 18.10 -10.74 -2.74
N VAL A 215 17.67 -11.97 -2.44
CA VAL A 215 17.67 -12.53 -1.08
C VAL A 215 19.10 -12.81 -0.61
N LYS A 216 19.93 -13.43 -1.43
CA LYS A 216 21.35 -13.72 -1.11
C LYS A 216 22.17 -12.45 -0.87
N GLU A 217 21.87 -11.39 -1.58
CA GLU A 217 22.54 -10.09 -1.47
C GLU A 217 21.88 -9.14 -0.45
N LYS A 218 20.89 -9.62 0.32
CA LYS A 218 20.10 -8.84 1.29
C LYS A 218 19.42 -7.60 0.69
N ARG A 219 19.12 -7.61 -0.60
CA ARG A 219 18.37 -6.56 -1.30
C ARG A 219 16.86 -6.80 -1.17
N VAL A 220 16.41 -6.91 0.06
CA VAL A 220 15.02 -7.22 0.44
C VAL A 220 14.47 -6.14 1.36
N MET A 221 13.21 -5.76 1.12
CA MET A 221 12.45 -4.89 2.02
C MET A 221 11.06 -5.46 2.26
N ALA A 222 10.68 -5.64 3.52
CA ALA A 222 9.29 -5.79 3.91
C ALA A 222 8.68 -4.40 4.15
N ILE A 223 7.49 -4.14 3.63
CA ILE A 223 6.83 -2.83 3.71
C ILE A 223 5.35 -2.98 4.07
N TYR A 224 4.84 -2.03 4.84
CA TYR A 224 3.45 -2.03 5.32
C TYR A 224 2.44 -2.04 4.18
N HIS A 225 1.59 -3.06 4.19
CA HIS A 225 0.64 -3.33 3.10
C HIS A 225 -0.36 -2.19 2.90
N GLN A 226 -0.90 -1.64 3.99
CA GLN A 226 -1.97 -0.65 3.91
C GLN A 226 -1.50 0.76 3.48
N PHE A 227 -0.24 0.97 3.18
CA PHE A 227 0.17 2.24 2.56
C PHE A 227 -0.63 2.55 1.28
N TYR A 228 -1.07 1.54 0.54
CA TYR A 228 -1.85 1.73 -0.68
C TYR A 228 -3.35 1.99 -0.43
N ASP A 229 -3.82 1.84 0.79
CA ASP A 229 -5.21 2.11 1.20
C ASP A 229 -5.35 3.43 1.99
N THR A 230 -4.29 4.23 2.07
CA THR A 230 -4.25 5.44 2.89
C THR A 230 -3.58 6.59 2.15
N PRO A 231 -3.82 7.85 2.57
CA PRO A 231 -3.09 8.99 2.02
C PRO A 231 -1.59 9.02 2.38
N LEU A 232 -1.10 8.05 3.20
CA LEU A 232 0.32 7.91 3.54
C LEU A 232 1.13 7.18 2.47
N ASN A 233 0.57 6.92 1.31
CA ASN A 233 1.22 6.17 0.21
C ASN A 233 2.53 6.81 -0.29
N PHE A 234 2.70 8.14 -0.17
CA PHE A 234 3.95 8.82 -0.52
C PHE A 234 5.13 8.39 0.37
N ILE A 235 4.89 8.03 1.64
CA ILE A 235 5.91 7.47 2.54
C ILE A 235 6.46 6.16 1.99
N ALA A 236 5.58 5.30 1.45
CA ALA A 236 6.02 4.07 0.79
C ALA A 236 6.90 4.38 -0.44
N VAL A 237 6.54 5.39 -1.24
CA VAL A 237 7.35 5.82 -2.39
C VAL A 237 8.72 6.30 -1.94
N GLU A 238 8.82 7.11 -0.88
CA GLU A 238 10.09 7.60 -0.34
C GLU A 238 10.95 6.46 0.23
N ALA A 239 10.34 5.55 1.00
CA ALA A 239 11.04 4.41 1.59
C ALA A 239 11.61 3.49 0.49
N ILE A 240 10.80 3.19 -0.54
CA ILE A 240 11.23 2.40 -1.69
C ILE A 240 12.33 3.14 -2.47
N ALA A 241 12.17 4.44 -2.75
CA ALA A 241 13.16 5.23 -3.49
C ALA A 241 14.51 5.26 -2.76
N LYS A 242 14.53 5.48 -1.45
CA LYS A 242 15.73 5.43 -0.64
C LYS A 242 16.36 4.04 -0.61
N PHE A 243 15.56 2.98 -0.59
CA PHE A 243 16.02 1.61 -0.61
C PHE A 243 16.66 1.22 -1.96
N LEU A 244 16.02 1.60 -3.08
CA LEU A 244 16.53 1.30 -4.42
C LEU A 244 17.74 2.15 -4.80
N HIS A 245 17.76 3.42 -4.37
CA HIS A 245 18.74 4.44 -4.77
C HIS A 245 19.32 5.20 -3.56
N PRO A 246 20.01 4.54 -2.61
CA PRO A 246 20.42 5.16 -1.34
C PRO A 246 21.31 6.39 -1.51
N ALA A 247 22.17 6.42 -2.52
CA ALA A 247 23.02 7.57 -2.81
C ALA A 247 22.23 8.80 -3.30
N LEU A 248 21.17 8.58 -4.10
CA LEU A 248 20.32 9.63 -4.66
C LEU A 248 19.39 10.24 -3.59
N PHE A 249 19.02 9.46 -2.58
CA PHE A 249 18.07 9.81 -1.53
C PHE A 249 18.69 9.83 -0.13
N LYS A 250 19.99 10.10 -0.01
CA LYS A 250 20.72 10.08 1.26
C LYS A 250 20.16 11.04 2.32
N ASP A 251 19.65 12.19 1.87
CA ASP A 251 19.12 13.29 2.69
C ASP A 251 17.60 13.18 2.97
N ILE A 252 16.93 12.19 2.40
CA ILE A 252 15.51 11.89 2.71
C ILE A 252 15.46 10.94 3.90
N ASP A 253 14.55 11.24 4.82
CA ASP A 253 14.25 10.39 5.96
C ASP A 253 12.76 10.07 6.04
N PRO A 254 12.31 8.96 5.41
CA PRO A 254 10.90 8.55 5.42
C PRO A 254 10.37 8.30 6.83
N GLN A 255 11.26 7.95 7.78
CA GLN A 255 10.89 7.76 9.18
C GLN A 255 10.50 9.11 9.82
N ALA A 256 11.31 10.14 9.65
CA ALA A 256 10.99 11.48 10.13
C ALA A 256 9.73 12.06 9.44
N ASP A 257 9.52 11.71 8.17
CA ASP A 257 8.35 12.18 7.43
C ASP A 257 7.05 11.53 7.92
N ILE A 258 7.01 10.22 8.18
CA ILE A 258 5.82 9.57 8.76
C ILE A 258 5.54 10.08 10.19
N GLU A 259 6.56 10.28 11.00
CA GLU A 259 6.42 10.89 12.34
C GLU A 259 5.86 12.32 12.25
N SER A 260 6.36 13.12 11.32
CA SER A 260 5.86 14.49 11.07
C SER A 260 4.40 14.51 10.64
N VAL A 261 3.97 13.53 9.83
CA VAL A 261 2.55 13.40 9.45
C VAL A 261 1.69 13.11 10.67
N HIS A 262 2.11 12.19 11.53
CA HIS A 262 1.37 11.87 12.77
C HIS A 262 1.25 13.09 13.69
N GLN A 263 2.32 13.83 13.86
CA GLN A 263 2.33 15.03 14.70
C GLN A 263 1.45 16.16 14.16
N LYS A 264 1.35 16.31 12.84
CA LYS A 264 0.70 17.48 12.22
C LYS A 264 -0.73 17.24 11.74
N PHE A 265 -1.04 16.01 11.32
CA PHE A 265 -2.25 15.74 10.55
C PHE A 265 -3.13 14.63 11.11
N THR A 266 -2.71 13.96 12.19
CA THR A 266 -3.52 12.89 12.82
C THR A 266 -3.61 13.09 14.31
N ALA A 267 -4.64 12.49 14.91
CA ALA A 267 -4.77 12.37 16.38
C ALA A 267 -4.14 11.06 16.92
N LEU A 268 -3.47 10.29 16.04
CA LEU A 268 -2.84 9.02 16.42
C LEU A 268 -1.36 9.24 16.68
N ASP A 269 -0.86 8.73 17.78
CA ASP A 269 0.56 8.68 18.04
C ASP A 269 1.25 7.72 17.07
N TYR A 270 2.42 8.14 16.57
CA TYR A 270 3.25 7.24 15.78
C TYR A 270 3.74 6.07 16.64
N SER A 271 3.56 4.84 16.14
CA SER A 271 4.07 3.63 16.80
C SER A 271 4.19 2.48 15.81
N GLY A 272 5.05 1.50 16.12
CA GLY A 272 5.18 0.28 15.34
C GLY A 272 6.24 0.33 14.26
N VAL A 273 6.20 -0.64 13.34
CA VAL A 273 7.19 -0.87 12.29
C VAL A 273 6.49 -0.84 10.93
N PHE A 274 6.86 0.07 10.05
CA PHE A 274 6.22 0.22 8.74
C PHE A 274 7.04 -0.35 7.59
N TRP A 275 8.34 -0.51 7.76
CA TRP A 275 9.24 -1.25 6.85
C TRP A 275 10.46 -1.75 7.59
N LEU A 276 11.10 -2.76 7.04
CA LEU A 276 12.39 -3.28 7.53
C LEU A 276 13.12 -4.04 6.42
N THR A 277 14.42 -4.17 6.60
CA THR A 277 15.32 -4.96 5.76
C THR A 277 15.91 -6.11 6.58
N PRO A 278 16.37 -7.21 5.98
CA PRO A 278 17.06 -8.29 6.70
C PRO A 278 18.30 -7.78 7.45
N GLN A 279 18.51 -8.30 8.66
CA GLN A 279 19.75 -8.07 9.44
C GLN A 279 20.93 -8.82 8.87
#